data_483c9d30eb09399a3620e5a2713cee85
#
_entry.id   483c9d30eb09399a3620e5a2713cee85
#
_cell.length_a   1.000
_cell.length_b   1.000
_cell.length_c   1.000
_cell.angle_alpha   90.00
_cell.angle_beta   90.00
_cell.angle_gamma   90.00
#
_symmetry.space_group_name_H-M   'P 1'
#
loop_
_entity.id
_entity.type
_entity.pdbx_description
1 polymer ?
#
loop_
_entity_poly.entity_id
_entity_poly.type
_entity_poly.pdbx_seq_one_letter_code
_entity_poly.pdbx_strand_id
1 'polypeptide(L)'
;MIKWILIGMAALIGLTAAGVVLLAAIANHKGANYWRFAEPQGAIETRYTGLGEYEVSLAEFDAPGTVWEKYEIWYPSDLEQSDKPYPVVVIANGTGMKASKLRAIYEHLASWGFIVAGNEDEHARTGASSAATLDFILSLNDDPQSVFYGRVDTENIGITGHSQGGVGAVNAVTQQKNGNLYKAICAQSTTSSAVAYALNQLDGELGGGWNCDTTALSIPAFMVAGTGTADAGNVEENRLELAGGETQGICPLWWLRECFDAMPDTVPKVIGRLSGRDHGAIPISADGYMTAWFLYWLQGDEAAGRAFFGADAEIRDNENWQDVTINFP
;
A
#
# COMPACT_ATOMS: atom_id res chain seq x y z
N MET A 1 -55.99 0.22 -15.02
CA MET A 1 -54.97 -0.85 -14.99
C MET A 1 -53.56 -0.32 -15.26
N ILE A 2 -53.27 0.34 -16.37
CA ILE A 2 -51.94 0.88 -16.73
C ILE A 2 -51.34 1.80 -15.63
N LYS A 3 -52.13 2.71 -15.07
CA LYS A 3 -51.70 3.64 -14.02
C LYS A 3 -51.15 2.94 -12.76
N TRP A 4 -51.77 1.84 -12.35
CA TRP A 4 -51.31 1.07 -11.19
C TRP A 4 -50.07 0.24 -11.49
N ILE A 5 -49.90 -0.21 -12.77
CA ILE A 5 -48.67 -0.88 -13.21
C ILE A 5 -47.52 0.12 -13.20
N LEU A 6 -47.71 1.34 -13.71
CA LEU A 6 -46.67 2.39 -13.69
C LEU A 6 -46.27 2.81 -12.26
N ILE A 7 -47.25 2.90 -11.34
CA ILE A 7 -46.98 3.19 -9.93
C ILE A 7 -46.19 2.04 -9.29
N GLY A 8 -46.57 0.79 -9.58
CA GLY A 8 -45.83 -0.38 -9.06
C GLY A 8 -44.39 -0.45 -9.60
N MET A 9 -44.18 -0.18 -10.88
CA MET A 9 -42.85 -0.10 -11.49
C MET A 9 -42.00 1.05 -10.88
N ALA A 10 -42.59 2.24 -10.72
CA ALA A 10 -41.88 3.37 -10.09
C ALA A 10 -41.48 3.06 -8.63
N ALA A 11 -42.37 2.41 -7.87
CA ALA A 11 -42.08 1.99 -6.52
C ALA A 11 -40.95 0.91 -6.47
N LEU A 12 -40.96 -0.04 -7.40
CA LEU A 12 -39.91 -1.08 -7.49
C LEU A 12 -38.55 -0.45 -7.85
N ILE A 13 -38.50 0.46 -8.82
CA ILE A 13 -37.29 1.19 -9.19
C ILE A 13 -36.82 2.05 -8.00
N GLY A 14 -37.69 2.70 -7.28
CA GLY A 14 -37.36 3.47 -6.07
C GLY A 14 -36.75 2.58 -4.97
N LEU A 15 -37.31 1.39 -4.73
CA LEU A 15 -36.82 0.44 -3.75
C LEU A 15 -35.46 -0.16 -4.16
N THR A 16 -35.26 -0.47 -5.44
CA THR A 16 -33.96 -0.96 -5.93
C THR A 16 -32.88 0.12 -5.86
N ALA A 17 -33.20 1.36 -6.23
CA ALA A 17 -32.27 2.48 -6.10
C ALA A 17 -31.89 2.75 -4.64
N ALA A 18 -32.88 2.74 -3.72
CA ALA A 18 -32.61 2.88 -2.29
C ALA A 18 -31.76 1.72 -1.74
N GLY A 19 -32.00 0.49 -2.21
CA GLY A 19 -31.18 -0.69 -1.87
C GLY A 19 -29.72 -0.52 -2.33
N VAL A 20 -29.49 -0.08 -3.55
CA VAL A 20 -28.14 0.17 -4.10
C VAL A 20 -27.43 1.27 -3.29
N VAL A 21 -28.11 2.38 -2.99
CA VAL A 21 -27.53 3.46 -2.18
C VAL A 21 -27.16 2.99 -0.77
N LEU A 22 -28.02 2.18 -0.15
CA LEU A 22 -27.75 1.62 1.17
C LEU A 22 -26.55 0.66 1.15
N LEU A 23 -26.46 -0.22 0.16
CA LEU A 23 -25.33 -1.13 -0.01
C LEU A 23 -24.02 -0.37 -0.25
N ALA A 24 -24.05 0.67 -1.08
CA ALA A 24 -22.90 1.54 -1.31
C ALA A 24 -22.47 2.26 -0.02
N ALA A 25 -23.42 2.78 0.77
CA ALA A 25 -23.14 3.42 2.05
C ALA A 25 -22.52 2.45 3.06
N ILE A 26 -23.02 1.20 3.13
CA ILE A 26 -22.45 0.16 3.98
C ILE A 26 -21.03 -0.20 3.52
N ALA A 27 -20.81 -0.36 2.22
CA ALA A 27 -19.49 -0.66 1.67
C ALA A 27 -18.48 0.47 1.96
N ASN A 28 -18.87 1.72 1.76
CA ASN A 28 -18.07 2.90 2.08
C ASN A 28 -17.76 2.98 3.58
N HIS A 29 -18.77 2.74 4.44
CA HIS A 29 -18.56 2.73 5.89
C HIS A 29 -17.58 1.63 6.31
N LYS A 30 -17.70 0.42 5.75
CA LYS A 30 -16.78 -0.68 6.02
C LYS A 30 -15.37 -0.35 5.51
N GLY A 31 -15.24 0.23 4.33
CA GLY A 31 -13.95 0.65 3.79
C GLY A 31 -13.27 1.72 4.64
N ALA A 32 -14.03 2.72 5.08
CA ALA A 32 -13.53 3.81 5.93
C ALA A 32 -13.20 3.38 7.37
N ASN A 33 -13.61 2.18 7.80
CA ASN A 33 -13.38 1.64 9.14
C ASN A 33 -12.95 0.17 9.07
N TYR A 34 -12.17 -0.20 8.06
CA TYR A 34 -11.84 -1.60 7.77
C TYR A 34 -11.24 -2.35 8.98
N TRP A 35 -10.47 -1.70 9.82
CA TRP A 35 -9.90 -2.27 11.05
C TRP A 35 -10.93 -2.85 12.03
N ARG A 36 -12.19 -2.39 11.97
CA ARG A 36 -13.31 -2.92 12.78
C ARG A 36 -13.93 -4.19 12.19
N PHE A 37 -13.65 -4.47 10.93
CA PHE A 37 -14.24 -5.57 10.16
C PHE A 37 -13.18 -6.56 9.66
N ALA A 38 -11.90 -6.26 9.88
CA ALA A 38 -10.81 -7.18 9.61
C ALA A 38 -10.89 -8.40 10.55
N GLU A 39 -10.39 -9.52 10.07
CA GLU A 39 -10.38 -10.80 10.78
C GLU A 39 -8.93 -11.30 10.92
N PRO A 40 -8.07 -10.57 11.66
CA PRO A 40 -6.69 -11.00 11.90
C PRO A 40 -6.67 -12.28 12.74
N GLN A 41 -5.67 -13.14 12.53
CA GLN A 41 -5.56 -14.43 13.24
C GLN A 41 -4.44 -14.44 14.29
N GLY A 42 -3.35 -13.72 14.05
CA GLY A 42 -2.23 -13.61 14.99
C GLY A 42 -2.45 -12.53 16.05
N ALA A 43 -1.79 -12.63 17.19
CA ALA A 43 -1.85 -11.62 18.25
C ALA A 43 -1.19 -10.30 17.84
N ILE A 44 -0.09 -10.38 17.08
CA ILE A 44 0.64 -9.22 16.56
C ILE A 44 -0.16 -8.61 15.40
N GLU A 45 -0.64 -9.43 14.45
CA GLU A 45 -1.51 -8.97 13.37
C GLU A 45 -2.75 -8.26 13.94
N THR A 46 -3.40 -8.85 14.95
CA THR A 46 -4.60 -8.27 15.61
C THR A 46 -4.29 -6.92 16.24
N ARG A 47 -3.16 -6.82 16.95
CA ARG A 47 -2.76 -5.58 17.60
C ARG A 47 -2.58 -4.44 16.59
N TYR A 48 -1.83 -4.71 15.53
CA TYR A 48 -1.45 -3.67 14.57
C TYR A 48 -2.46 -3.47 13.42
N THR A 49 -3.50 -4.29 13.34
CA THR A 49 -4.69 -4.02 12.51
C THR A 49 -5.63 -3.00 13.16
N GLY A 50 -5.65 -2.90 14.49
CA GLY A 50 -6.40 -1.86 15.20
C GLY A 50 -5.80 -0.46 15.00
N LEU A 51 -6.56 0.58 15.32
CA LEU A 51 -5.99 1.94 15.39
C LEU A 51 -4.93 2.04 16.49
N GLY A 52 -3.92 2.87 16.25
CA GLY A 52 -2.92 3.24 17.24
C GLY A 52 -3.45 4.22 18.29
N GLU A 53 -2.53 4.79 19.07
CA GLU A 53 -2.88 5.63 20.23
C GLU A 53 -3.04 7.12 19.88
N TYR A 54 -2.64 7.53 18.66
CA TYR A 54 -2.65 8.94 18.29
C TYR A 54 -3.98 9.35 17.67
N GLU A 55 -4.51 10.49 18.11
CA GLU A 55 -5.48 11.26 17.34
C GLU A 55 -4.80 11.74 16.05
N VAL A 56 -5.56 11.85 14.96
CA VAL A 56 -5.00 12.12 13.63
C VAL A 56 -5.53 13.43 13.04
N SER A 57 -4.63 14.19 12.45
CA SER A 57 -4.90 15.41 11.70
C SER A 57 -4.55 15.22 10.22
N LEU A 58 -5.20 16.03 9.35
CA LEU A 58 -4.95 16.09 7.92
C LEU A 58 -4.54 17.51 7.51
N ALA A 59 -3.46 17.61 6.74
CA ALA A 59 -3.10 18.81 6.01
C ALA A 59 -3.14 18.53 4.50
N GLU A 60 -3.76 19.43 3.76
CA GLU A 60 -3.85 19.37 2.29
C GLU A 60 -3.10 20.56 1.70
N PHE A 61 -2.32 20.33 0.64
CA PHE A 61 -1.52 21.34 -0.02
C PHE A 61 -1.72 21.28 -1.53
N ASP A 62 -1.92 22.44 -2.14
CA ASP A 62 -1.96 22.54 -3.58
C ASP A 62 -0.57 22.29 -4.18
N ALA A 63 -0.52 21.59 -5.31
CA ALA A 63 0.71 21.28 -6.06
C ALA A 63 0.58 21.79 -7.51
N PRO A 64 0.49 23.13 -7.72
CA PRO A 64 0.23 23.69 -9.02
C PRO A 64 1.34 23.37 -10.02
N GLY A 65 0.94 22.99 -11.25
CA GLY A 65 1.86 22.63 -12.31
C GLY A 65 2.34 21.16 -12.29
N THR A 66 1.89 20.37 -11.31
CA THR A 66 2.06 18.92 -11.32
C THR A 66 0.81 18.24 -11.89
N VAL A 67 0.93 16.98 -12.34
CA VAL A 67 -0.22 16.19 -12.81
C VAL A 67 -1.13 15.73 -11.67
N TRP A 68 -0.63 15.73 -10.44
CA TRP A 68 -1.40 15.33 -9.25
C TRP A 68 -2.06 16.47 -8.50
N GLU A 69 -1.71 17.73 -8.79
CA GLU A 69 -2.36 18.97 -8.34
C GLU A 69 -2.45 19.16 -6.81
N LYS A 70 -2.31 18.09 -6.00
CA LYS A 70 -2.47 18.13 -4.55
C LYS A 70 -1.60 17.11 -3.84
N TYR A 71 -1.14 17.46 -2.61
CA TYR A 71 -0.61 16.55 -1.60
C TYR A 71 -1.59 16.42 -0.43
N GLU A 72 -1.72 15.22 0.13
CA GLU A 72 -2.37 14.95 1.42
C GLU A 72 -1.34 14.42 2.42
N ILE A 73 -1.30 15.01 3.62
CA ILE A 73 -0.41 14.60 4.70
C ILE A 73 -1.26 14.36 5.94
N TRP A 74 -1.26 13.12 6.41
CA TRP A 74 -1.91 12.70 7.64
C TRP A 74 -0.87 12.53 8.72
N TYR A 75 -1.14 13.00 9.95
CA TYR A 75 -0.14 13.03 11.01
C TYR A 75 -0.78 12.97 12.38
N PRO A 76 -0.04 12.51 13.43
CA PRO A 76 -0.48 12.59 14.82
C PRO A 76 -0.80 14.02 15.21
N SER A 77 -2.00 14.28 15.77
CA SER A 77 -2.45 15.64 16.10
C SER A 77 -1.58 16.32 17.18
N ASP A 78 -0.86 15.55 17.97
CA ASP A 78 0.07 16.06 18.97
C ASP A 78 1.41 16.56 18.38
N LEU A 79 1.67 16.29 17.08
CA LEU A 79 2.86 16.78 16.36
C LEU A 79 3.05 18.27 16.51
N GLU A 80 1.97 19.05 16.48
CA GLU A 80 2.03 20.51 16.61
C GLU A 80 2.56 20.98 17.98
N GLN A 81 2.43 20.13 19.00
CA GLN A 81 2.81 20.40 20.39
C GLN A 81 4.04 19.58 20.83
N SER A 82 4.49 18.64 20.01
CA SER A 82 5.60 17.74 20.31
C SER A 82 6.92 18.35 19.87
N ASP A 83 7.98 18.11 20.65
CA ASP A 83 9.35 18.39 20.24
C ASP A 83 10.02 17.16 19.56
N LYS A 84 9.31 16.05 19.45
CA LYS A 84 9.83 14.84 18.81
C LYS A 84 9.62 14.91 17.29
N PRO A 85 10.60 14.48 16.49
CA PRO A 85 10.35 14.18 15.09
C PRO A 85 9.57 12.86 14.96
N TYR A 86 8.77 12.77 13.90
CA TYR A 86 7.95 11.59 13.57
C TYR A 86 8.45 10.95 12.27
N PRO A 87 8.55 9.62 12.20
CA PRO A 87 8.93 8.92 10.98
C PRO A 87 7.87 9.11 9.89
N VAL A 88 8.31 8.99 8.64
CA VAL A 88 7.47 9.22 7.46
C VAL A 88 7.16 7.89 6.77
N VAL A 89 5.93 7.75 6.29
CA VAL A 89 5.56 6.73 5.31
C VAL A 89 4.98 7.40 4.08
N VAL A 90 5.61 7.23 2.93
CA VAL A 90 5.09 7.68 1.63
C VAL A 90 4.24 6.58 1.03
N ILE A 91 3.06 6.92 0.49
CA ILE A 91 2.19 5.96 -0.18
C ILE A 91 2.15 6.25 -1.69
N ALA A 92 2.62 5.29 -2.48
CA ALA A 92 2.51 5.31 -3.93
C ALA A 92 1.15 4.75 -4.38
N ASN A 93 0.43 5.50 -5.21
CA ASN A 93 -0.93 5.16 -5.60
C ASN A 93 -0.99 4.02 -6.64
N GLY A 94 -1.99 3.15 -6.52
CA GLY A 94 -2.38 2.19 -7.56
C GLY A 94 -3.03 2.87 -8.77
N THR A 95 -3.27 2.11 -9.83
CA THR A 95 -3.93 2.62 -11.05
C THR A 95 -5.30 3.21 -10.74
N GLY A 96 -5.52 4.47 -11.11
CA GLY A 96 -6.77 5.19 -10.88
C GLY A 96 -7.07 5.48 -9.40
N MET A 97 -6.09 5.25 -8.51
CA MET A 97 -6.19 5.55 -7.10
C MET A 97 -5.52 6.90 -6.79
N LYS A 98 -6.01 7.53 -5.75
CA LYS A 98 -5.55 8.84 -5.25
C LYS A 98 -5.43 8.77 -3.75
N ALA A 99 -4.61 9.62 -3.14
CA ALA A 99 -4.52 9.70 -1.67
C ALA A 99 -5.91 9.88 -1.03
N SER A 100 -6.74 10.76 -1.61
CA SER A 100 -8.11 11.01 -1.15
C SER A 100 -9.06 9.81 -1.17
N LYS A 101 -8.73 8.76 -1.93
CA LYS A 101 -9.47 7.48 -1.94
C LYS A 101 -8.93 6.45 -0.94
N LEU A 102 -7.75 6.68 -0.39
CA LEU A 102 -7.05 5.76 0.52
C LEU A 102 -7.03 6.26 1.97
N ARG A 103 -7.80 7.28 2.31
CA ARG A 103 -7.79 8.00 3.59
C ARG A 103 -7.78 7.11 4.82
N ALA A 104 -8.51 5.99 4.79
CA ALA A 104 -8.53 5.06 5.93
C ALA A 104 -7.16 4.43 6.22
N ILE A 105 -6.36 4.12 5.20
CA ILE A 105 -5.00 3.58 5.36
C ILE A 105 -4.05 4.66 5.88
N TYR A 106 -4.20 5.89 5.39
CA TYR A 106 -3.43 7.03 5.89
C TYR A 106 -3.73 7.32 7.36
N GLU A 107 -5.02 7.39 7.72
CA GLU A 107 -5.49 7.56 9.10
C GLU A 107 -4.95 6.46 10.01
N HIS A 108 -5.03 5.21 9.55
CA HIS A 108 -4.55 4.06 10.31
C HIS A 108 -3.05 4.19 10.62
N LEU A 109 -2.20 4.35 9.62
CA LEU A 109 -0.76 4.51 9.82
C LEU A 109 -0.42 5.74 10.66
N ALA A 110 -1.11 6.87 10.46
CA ALA A 110 -0.89 8.08 11.25
C ALA A 110 -1.26 7.87 12.72
N SER A 111 -2.30 7.06 13.01
CA SER A 111 -2.67 6.71 14.39
C SER A 111 -1.58 5.91 15.12
N TRP A 112 -0.65 5.29 14.40
CA TRP A 112 0.52 4.60 14.93
C TRP A 112 1.77 5.48 15.03
N GLY A 113 1.63 6.80 14.86
CA GLY A 113 2.72 7.75 15.05
C GLY A 113 3.57 8.00 13.81
N PHE A 114 3.03 7.82 12.61
CA PHE A 114 3.68 8.18 11.36
C PHE A 114 3.15 9.50 10.79
N ILE A 115 4.00 10.25 10.12
CA ILE A 115 3.59 11.23 9.12
C ILE A 115 3.37 10.44 7.83
N VAL A 116 2.16 10.41 7.31
CA VAL A 116 1.81 9.64 6.10
C VAL A 116 1.55 10.61 4.97
N ALA A 117 2.40 10.56 3.95
CA ALA A 117 2.37 11.52 2.85
C ALA A 117 2.01 10.84 1.51
N GLY A 118 1.15 11.49 0.73
CA GLY A 118 0.79 11.06 -0.60
C GLY A 118 0.29 12.21 -1.47
N ASN A 119 -0.12 11.86 -2.67
CA ASN A 119 -0.58 12.81 -3.68
C ASN A 119 -1.77 12.23 -4.49
N GLU A 120 -2.29 13.01 -5.44
CA GLU A 120 -3.44 12.62 -6.27
C GLU A 120 -3.01 12.00 -7.64
N ASP A 121 -1.75 11.57 -7.81
CA ASP A 121 -1.27 10.93 -9.05
C ASP A 121 -1.90 9.54 -9.23
N GLU A 122 -2.60 9.33 -10.34
CA GLU A 122 -3.20 8.05 -10.71
C GLU A 122 -2.22 7.11 -11.44
N HIS A 123 -0.97 7.56 -11.65
CA HIS A 123 0.04 6.88 -12.48
C HIS A 123 1.42 6.80 -11.81
N ALA A 124 1.46 6.45 -10.53
CA ALA A 124 2.65 6.50 -9.68
C ALA A 124 3.78 5.49 -10.02
N ARG A 125 3.62 4.61 -11.02
CA ARG A 125 4.51 3.45 -11.30
C ARG A 125 5.99 3.78 -11.53
N THR A 126 6.32 5.00 -11.96
CA THR A 126 7.72 5.40 -12.15
C THR A 126 8.44 5.80 -10.86
N GLY A 127 7.69 5.93 -9.76
CA GLY A 127 8.19 6.43 -8.48
C GLY A 127 8.42 7.95 -8.45
N ALA A 128 8.24 8.66 -9.58
CA ALA A 128 8.55 10.09 -9.65
C ALA A 128 7.64 10.96 -8.77
N SER A 129 6.34 10.66 -8.74
CA SER A 129 5.40 11.39 -7.87
C SER A 129 5.63 11.08 -6.39
N SER A 130 6.04 9.84 -6.06
CA SER A 130 6.43 9.48 -4.68
C SER A 130 7.71 10.19 -4.25
N ALA A 131 8.70 10.30 -5.14
CA ALA A 131 9.92 11.07 -4.89
C ALA A 131 9.62 12.56 -4.67
N ALA A 132 8.73 13.14 -5.49
CA ALA A 132 8.30 14.52 -5.31
C ALA A 132 7.52 14.74 -4.00
N THR A 133 6.72 13.75 -3.57
CA THR A 133 6.03 13.78 -2.27
C THR A 133 7.02 13.77 -1.11
N LEU A 134 8.07 12.95 -1.21
CA LEU A 134 9.14 12.94 -0.22
C LEU A 134 9.88 14.27 -0.17
N ASP A 135 10.29 14.82 -1.31
CA ASP A 135 10.93 16.14 -1.36
C ASP A 135 10.04 17.24 -0.77
N PHE A 136 8.72 17.15 -1.02
CA PHE A 136 7.75 18.10 -0.49
C PHE A 136 7.67 18.05 1.03
N ILE A 137 7.50 16.87 1.65
CA ILE A 137 7.44 16.78 3.13
C ILE A 137 8.76 17.19 3.78
N LEU A 138 9.89 16.91 3.17
CA LEU A 138 11.19 17.37 3.65
C LEU A 138 11.30 18.91 3.57
N SER A 139 10.77 19.53 2.52
CA SER A 139 10.72 20.98 2.42
C SER A 139 9.85 21.64 3.50
N LEU A 140 8.77 20.99 3.91
CA LEU A 140 7.92 21.44 5.03
C LEU A 140 8.65 21.34 6.38
N ASN A 141 9.56 20.38 6.53
CA ASN A 141 10.41 20.26 7.70
C ASN A 141 11.39 21.43 7.86
N ASP A 142 11.77 22.05 6.74
CA ASP A 142 12.70 23.18 6.71
C ASP A 142 11.99 24.53 6.73
N ASP A 143 10.65 24.58 6.60
CA ASP A 143 9.86 25.82 6.60
C ASP A 143 9.41 26.18 8.01
N PRO A 144 9.92 27.29 8.62
CA PRO A 144 9.52 27.74 9.95
C PRO A 144 8.04 28.09 10.10
N GLN A 145 7.30 28.24 9.01
CA GLN A 145 5.85 28.51 9.04
C GLN A 145 5.01 27.23 8.96
N SER A 146 5.64 26.11 8.68
CA SER A 146 4.99 24.81 8.61
C SER A 146 4.78 24.21 9.99
N VAL A 147 3.65 23.53 10.21
CA VAL A 147 3.43 22.68 11.40
C VAL A 147 4.44 21.52 11.48
N PHE A 148 5.05 21.16 10.36
CA PHE A 148 6.08 20.11 10.25
C PHE A 148 7.50 20.61 10.53
N TYR A 149 7.72 21.89 10.80
CA TYR A 149 9.05 22.45 11.01
C TYR A 149 9.81 21.75 12.14
N GLY A 150 10.92 21.08 11.78
CA GLY A 150 11.73 20.29 12.71
C GLY A 150 11.00 19.07 13.32
N ARG A 151 9.92 18.58 12.69
CA ARG A 151 9.08 17.48 13.18
C ARG A 151 9.16 16.23 12.31
N VAL A 152 9.86 16.28 11.20
CA VAL A 152 10.04 15.12 10.31
C VAL A 152 11.32 14.38 10.69
N ASP A 153 11.19 13.10 11.02
CA ASP A 153 12.36 12.24 11.22
C ASP A 153 12.92 11.84 9.83
N THR A 154 13.91 12.58 9.40
CA THR A 154 14.53 12.40 8.07
C THR A 154 15.40 11.16 7.96
N GLU A 155 15.68 10.49 9.09
CA GLU A 155 16.45 9.24 9.12
C GLU A 155 15.56 7.98 9.06
N ASN A 156 14.25 8.13 9.32
CA ASN A 156 13.30 7.02 9.40
C ASN A 156 12.12 7.21 8.45
N ILE A 157 12.36 6.90 7.17
CA ILE A 157 11.41 7.07 6.07
C ILE A 157 11.09 5.73 5.43
N GLY A 158 9.81 5.39 5.35
CA GLY A 158 9.31 4.20 4.66
C GLY A 158 8.50 4.53 3.43
N ILE A 159 8.27 3.52 2.60
CA ILE A 159 7.40 3.64 1.43
C ILE A 159 6.56 2.38 1.27
N THR A 160 5.30 2.57 0.91
CA THR A 160 4.40 1.48 0.51
C THR A 160 3.61 1.84 -0.73
N GLY A 161 3.03 0.84 -1.35
CA GLY A 161 2.13 1.02 -2.48
C GLY A 161 1.57 -0.32 -2.94
N HIS A 162 0.41 -0.26 -3.59
CA HIS A 162 -0.31 -1.43 -4.07
C HIS A 162 -0.43 -1.41 -5.59
N SER A 163 -0.34 -2.59 -6.22
CA SER A 163 -0.51 -2.72 -7.67
C SER A 163 0.53 -1.90 -8.44
N GLN A 164 0.09 -0.98 -9.29
CA GLN A 164 0.94 0.04 -9.91
C GLN A 164 1.78 0.79 -8.88
N GLY A 165 1.20 1.12 -7.72
CA GLY A 165 1.90 1.76 -6.62
C GLY A 165 2.96 0.89 -5.97
N GLY A 166 2.79 -0.45 -5.96
CA GLY A 166 3.84 -1.37 -5.54
C GLY A 166 5.07 -1.30 -6.44
N VAL A 167 4.86 -1.22 -7.76
CA VAL A 167 5.94 -0.95 -8.73
C VAL A 167 6.53 0.43 -8.48
N GLY A 168 5.68 1.46 -8.28
CA GLY A 168 6.11 2.82 -8.00
C GLY A 168 6.94 2.94 -6.72
N ALA A 169 6.60 2.19 -5.68
CA ALA A 169 7.36 2.15 -4.43
C ALA A 169 8.78 1.57 -4.66
N VAL A 170 8.90 0.45 -5.37
CA VAL A 170 10.21 -0.10 -5.75
C VAL A 170 11.00 0.89 -6.60
N ASN A 171 10.37 1.48 -7.62
CA ASN A 171 11.03 2.44 -8.51
C ASN A 171 11.41 3.76 -7.80
N ALA A 172 10.65 4.20 -6.79
CA ALA A 172 11.02 5.34 -5.95
C ALA A 172 12.32 5.09 -5.19
N VAL A 173 12.49 3.88 -4.64
CA VAL A 173 13.71 3.49 -3.92
C VAL A 173 14.90 3.32 -4.89
N THR A 174 14.68 2.65 -6.02
CA THR A 174 15.79 2.17 -6.87
C THR A 174 16.17 3.10 -8.00
N GLN A 175 15.27 3.98 -8.46
CA GLN A 175 15.45 4.80 -9.65
C GLN A 175 15.40 6.31 -9.41
N GLN A 176 14.87 6.75 -8.25
CA GLN A 176 14.76 8.18 -7.97
C GLN A 176 15.95 8.70 -7.16
N LYS A 177 16.26 9.99 -7.32
CA LYS A 177 17.47 10.61 -6.74
C LYS A 177 17.48 10.58 -5.19
N ASN A 178 16.31 10.67 -4.58
CA ASN A 178 16.12 10.63 -3.12
C ASN A 178 15.76 9.22 -2.60
N GLY A 179 15.87 8.19 -3.44
CA GLY A 179 15.55 6.82 -3.10
C GLY A 179 16.39 6.24 -1.96
N ASN A 180 17.62 6.73 -1.79
CA ASN A 180 18.52 6.35 -0.71
C ASN A 180 18.08 6.85 0.68
N LEU A 181 17.08 7.74 0.77
CA LEU A 181 16.51 8.21 2.03
C LEU A 181 15.55 7.19 2.64
N TYR A 182 14.98 6.28 1.85
CA TYR A 182 14.10 5.24 2.39
C TYR A 182 14.87 4.20 3.21
N LYS A 183 14.27 3.74 4.31
CA LYS A 183 14.82 2.75 5.25
C LYS A 183 14.05 1.42 5.25
N ALA A 184 12.80 1.42 4.79
CA ALA A 184 12.00 0.22 4.68
C ALA A 184 10.95 0.37 3.56
N ILE A 185 10.62 -0.75 2.92
CA ILE A 185 9.57 -0.82 1.89
C ILE A 185 8.59 -1.94 2.20
N CYS A 186 7.29 -1.68 1.98
CA CYS A 186 6.25 -2.70 1.87
C CYS A 186 5.59 -2.59 0.50
N ALA A 187 5.89 -3.50 -0.42
CA ALA A 187 5.35 -3.48 -1.78
C ALA A 187 4.25 -4.54 -1.93
N GLN A 188 3.04 -4.10 -2.28
CA GLN A 188 1.85 -4.94 -2.28
C GLN A 188 1.38 -5.22 -3.71
N SER A 189 1.17 -6.50 -4.03
CA SER A 189 0.67 -6.97 -5.33
C SER A 189 1.32 -6.28 -6.53
N THR A 190 2.66 -6.24 -6.52
CA THR A 190 3.46 -5.63 -7.60
C THR A 190 3.19 -6.34 -8.92
N THR A 191 3.11 -5.57 -10.00
CA THR A 191 2.86 -6.12 -11.33
C THR A 191 3.98 -7.07 -11.76
N SER A 192 3.62 -8.32 -12.12
CA SER A 192 4.59 -9.31 -12.58
C SER A 192 5.28 -8.88 -13.87
N SER A 193 6.46 -9.44 -14.12
CA SER A 193 7.25 -9.14 -15.33
C SER A 193 6.49 -9.43 -16.63
N ALA A 194 5.64 -10.47 -16.65
CA ALA A 194 4.79 -10.79 -17.82
C ALA A 194 3.71 -9.74 -18.05
N VAL A 195 3.01 -9.31 -16.98
CA VAL A 195 1.99 -8.26 -17.08
C VAL A 195 2.65 -6.92 -17.39
N ALA A 196 3.79 -6.61 -16.78
CA ALA A 196 4.57 -5.42 -17.06
C ALA A 196 5.00 -5.35 -18.54
N TYR A 197 5.44 -6.48 -19.12
CA TYR A 197 5.76 -6.56 -20.53
C TYR A 197 4.58 -6.16 -21.41
N ALA A 198 3.39 -6.70 -21.15
CA ALA A 198 2.19 -6.38 -21.92
C ALA A 198 1.78 -4.90 -21.76
N LEU A 199 1.80 -4.38 -20.53
CA LEU A 199 1.44 -2.99 -20.26
C LEU A 199 2.43 -1.98 -20.84
N ASN A 200 3.72 -2.32 -20.89
CA ASN A 200 4.75 -1.48 -21.51
C ASN A 200 4.61 -1.34 -23.04
N GLN A 201 3.80 -2.22 -23.70
CA GLN A 201 3.50 -2.12 -25.12
C GLN A 201 2.31 -1.19 -25.41
N LEU A 202 1.60 -0.73 -24.38
CA LEU A 202 0.48 0.18 -24.58
C LEU A 202 0.97 1.60 -24.88
N ASP A 203 0.16 2.32 -25.66
CA ASP A 203 0.35 3.75 -25.89
C ASP A 203 -0.37 4.59 -24.83
N GLY A 204 0.03 5.86 -24.69
CA GLY A 204 -0.60 6.83 -23.83
C GLY A 204 -0.27 6.68 -22.33
N GLU A 205 -1.18 7.11 -21.47
CA GLU A 205 -0.94 7.24 -20.03
C GLU A 205 -0.64 5.93 -19.32
N LEU A 206 -1.09 4.80 -19.85
CA LEU A 206 -0.83 3.47 -19.27
C LEU A 206 0.45 2.83 -19.80
N GLY A 207 1.08 3.38 -20.83
CA GLY A 207 2.28 2.82 -21.44
C GLY A 207 3.56 3.14 -20.68
N GLY A 208 4.49 2.18 -20.65
CA GLY A 208 5.83 2.35 -20.09
C GLY A 208 5.91 2.42 -18.57
N GLY A 209 7.11 2.21 -18.03
CA GLY A 209 7.42 2.38 -16.59
C GLY A 209 6.92 1.26 -15.65
N TRP A 210 6.45 0.13 -16.18
CA TRP A 210 5.93 -0.96 -15.37
C TRP A 210 6.98 -1.95 -14.84
N ASN A 211 8.24 -1.77 -15.23
CA ASN A 211 9.30 -2.66 -14.74
C ASN A 211 9.55 -2.42 -13.25
N CYS A 212 9.58 -3.53 -12.52
CA CYS A 212 9.85 -3.56 -11.09
C CYS A 212 11.17 -4.33 -10.89
N ASP A 213 12.27 -3.61 -10.72
CA ASP A 213 13.60 -4.22 -10.53
C ASP A 213 13.96 -4.23 -9.05
N THR A 214 13.92 -5.42 -8.44
CA THR A 214 14.26 -5.61 -7.03
C THR A 214 15.74 -5.90 -6.79
N THR A 215 16.55 -6.07 -7.83
CA THR A 215 18.01 -6.34 -7.70
C THR A 215 18.76 -5.20 -7.02
N ALA A 216 18.27 -3.97 -7.20
CA ALA A 216 18.84 -2.75 -6.63
C ALA A 216 18.26 -2.38 -5.23
N LEU A 217 17.32 -3.16 -4.70
CA LEU A 217 16.82 -2.93 -3.34
C LEU A 217 17.92 -3.28 -2.32
N SER A 218 18.26 -2.31 -1.49
CA SER A 218 19.28 -2.43 -0.43
C SER A 218 18.74 -2.15 0.97
N ILE A 219 17.42 -2.03 1.10
CA ILE A 219 16.70 -1.74 2.34
C ILE A 219 15.75 -2.89 2.67
N PRO A 220 15.38 -3.09 3.94
CA PRO A 220 14.40 -4.08 4.36
C PRO A 220 13.13 -4.05 3.51
N ALA A 221 12.72 -5.21 2.97
CA ALA A 221 11.63 -5.33 2.03
C ALA A 221 10.60 -6.38 2.43
N PHE A 222 9.34 -5.98 2.53
CA PHE A 222 8.19 -6.86 2.71
C PHE A 222 7.34 -6.81 1.44
N MET A 223 7.21 -7.94 0.73
CA MET A 223 6.41 -8.04 -0.48
C MET A 223 5.25 -9.00 -0.29
N VAL A 224 4.06 -8.58 -0.60
CA VAL A 224 2.84 -9.35 -0.36
C VAL A 224 1.95 -9.40 -1.59
N ALA A 225 1.17 -10.48 -1.71
CA ALA A 225 0.12 -10.62 -2.71
C ALA A 225 -1.05 -11.45 -2.17
N GLY A 226 -2.09 -11.61 -2.96
CA GLY A 226 -3.19 -12.50 -2.66
C GLY A 226 -3.08 -13.86 -3.30
N THR A 227 -3.98 -14.78 -2.93
CA THR A 227 -4.15 -16.07 -3.59
C THR A 227 -5.39 -16.11 -4.49
N GLY A 228 -6.14 -14.99 -4.56
CA GLY A 228 -7.27 -14.85 -5.47
C GLY A 228 -6.84 -14.79 -6.93
N THR A 229 -7.80 -14.96 -7.81
CA THR A 229 -7.55 -15.18 -9.26
C THR A 229 -6.83 -14.02 -9.93
N ALA A 230 -7.12 -12.77 -9.53
CA ALA A 230 -6.49 -11.61 -10.14
C ALA A 230 -5.00 -11.52 -9.78
N ASP A 231 -4.62 -11.80 -8.53
CA ASP A 231 -3.22 -11.82 -8.11
C ASP A 231 -2.50 -13.10 -8.55
N ALA A 232 -3.09 -14.26 -8.28
CA ALA A 232 -2.40 -15.53 -8.50
C ALA A 232 -2.35 -15.95 -9.98
N GLY A 233 -3.39 -15.65 -10.76
CA GLY A 233 -3.55 -16.28 -12.06
C GLY A 233 -3.70 -17.80 -11.95
N ASN A 234 -3.41 -18.50 -13.04
CA ASN A 234 -3.38 -19.96 -13.07
C ASN A 234 -2.19 -20.55 -13.84
N VAL A 235 -1.16 -19.73 -14.07
CA VAL A 235 0.12 -20.16 -14.63
C VAL A 235 1.21 -20.10 -13.56
N GLU A 236 2.11 -21.08 -13.56
CA GLU A 236 3.13 -21.25 -12.50
C GLU A 236 4.49 -20.65 -12.86
N GLU A 237 4.60 -20.04 -14.03
CA GLU A 237 5.83 -19.43 -14.53
C GLU A 237 5.53 -18.22 -15.42
N ASN A 238 6.57 -17.44 -15.72
CA ASN A 238 6.47 -16.32 -16.65
C ASN A 238 6.15 -16.86 -18.07
N ARG A 239 4.97 -16.49 -18.59
CA ARG A 239 4.54 -16.83 -19.95
C ARG A 239 4.02 -15.60 -20.65
N LEU A 240 4.63 -15.27 -21.80
CA LEU A 240 4.14 -14.19 -22.64
C LEU A 240 2.98 -14.63 -23.55
N GLU A 241 2.92 -15.92 -23.89
CA GLU A 241 1.84 -16.52 -24.68
C GLU A 241 1.02 -17.44 -23.77
N LEU A 242 -0.28 -17.19 -23.71
CA LEU A 242 -1.22 -17.94 -22.89
C LEU A 242 -2.09 -18.83 -23.76
N ALA A 243 -2.29 -20.09 -23.35
CA ALA A 243 -3.25 -21.00 -23.96
C ALA A 243 -4.68 -20.63 -23.55
N GLY A 244 -5.68 -21.20 -24.22
CA GLY A 244 -7.07 -20.96 -23.88
C GLY A 244 -7.39 -21.35 -22.42
N GLY A 245 -7.91 -20.39 -21.64
CA GLY A 245 -8.22 -20.57 -20.22
C GLY A 245 -7.07 -20.31 -19.26
N GLU A 246 -5.86 -20.03 -19.74
CA GLU A 246 -4.75 -19.55 -18.92
C GLU A 246 -4.88 -18.06 -18.65
N THR A 247 -4.51 -17.64 -17.44
CA THR A 247 -4.47 -16.25 -17.00
C THR A 247 -3.18 -15.96 -16.26
N GLN A 248 -2.49 -14.92 -16.68
CA GLN A 248 -1.35 -14.39 -15.95
C GLN A 248 -1.85 -13.61 -14.74
N GLY A 249 -1.36 -13.95 -13.54
CA GLY A 249 -1.68 -13.18 -12.34
C GLY A 249 -0.96 -11.83 -12.33
N ILE A 250 -1.54 -10.85 -11.65
CA ILE A 250 -0.89 -9.56 -11.43
C ILE A 250 0.37 -9.77 -10.60
N CYS A 251 0.26 -10.48 -9.49
CA CYS A 251 1.38 -10.79 -8.60
C CYS A 251 1.36 -12.28 -8.18
N PRO A 252 1.62 -13.22 -9.11
CA PRO A 252 1.63 -14.65 -8.82
C PRO A 252 2.81 -15.04 -7.93
N LEU A 253 2.75 -16.23 -7.32
CA LEU A 253 3.79 -16.72 -6.41
C LEU A 253 5.17 -16.79 -7.08
N TRP A 254 5.23 -17.24 -8.35
CA TRP A 254 6.50 -17.30 -9.09
C TRP A 254 7.16 -15.91 -9.17
N TRP A 255 6.38 -14.85 -9.35
CA TRP A 255 6.88 -13.48 -9.39
C TRP A 255 7.39 -13.00 -8.02
N LEU A 256 6.65 -13.26 -6.93
CA LEU A 256 7.14 -12.93 -5.58
C LEU A 256 8.46 -13.63 -5.28
N ARG A 257 8.62 -14.89 -5.70
CA ARG A 257 9.87 -15.65 -5.54
C ARG A 257 11.00 -15.06 -6.38
N GLU A 258 10.73 -14.71 -7.66
CA GLU A 258 11.73 -14.02 -8.49
C GLU A 258 12.20 -12.70 -7.85
N CYS A 259 11.26 -11.89 -7.34
CA CYS A 259 11.59 -10.67 -6.60
C CYS A 259 12.45 -10.95 -5.36
N PHE A 260 12.07 -11.96 -4.58
CA PHE A 260 12.79 -12.36 -3.37
C PHE A 260 14.21 -12.83 -3.69
N ASP A 261 14.38 -13.69 -4.67
CA ASP A 261 15.67 -14.27 -5.06
C ASP A 261 16.58 -13.21 -5.72
N ALA A 262 16.00 -12.21 -6.39
CA ALA A 262 16.73 -11.12 -7.02
C ALA A 262 17.32 -10.11 -6.01
N MET A 263 16.67 -9.91 -4.86
CA MET A 263 17.21 -9.04 -3.81
C MET A 263 18.48 -9.64 -3.18
N PRO A 264 19.48 -8.81 -2.84
CA PRO A 264 20.71 -9.30 -2.18
C PRO A 264 20.41 -10.08 -0.89
N ASP A 265 21.18 -11.13 -0.59
CA ASP A 265 21.00 -11.93 0.62
C ASP A 265 21.31 -11.18 1.93
N THR A 266 22.00 -10.05 1.83
CA THR A 266 22.29 -9.14 2.95
C THR A 266 21.09 -8.25 3.31
N VAL A 267 20.04 -8.25 2.49
CA VAL A 267 18.82 -7.46 2.73
C VAL A 267 17.84 -8.29 3.55
N PRO A 268 17.36 -7.78 4.69
CA PRO A 268 16.21 -8.35 5.37
C PRO A 268 14.98 -8.34 4.46
N LYS A 269 14.47 -9.52 4.13
CA LYS A 269 13.39 -9.65 3.13
C LYS A 269 12.37 -10.69 3.52
N VAL A 270 11.11 -10.36 3.31
CA VAL A 270 9.95 -11.23 3.56
C VAL A 270 9.04 -11.20 2.36
N ILE A 271 8.56 -12.36 1.94
CA ILE A 271 7.42 -12.49 1.05
C ILE A 271 6.34 -13.34 1.69
N GLY A 272 5.09 -13.11 1.33
CA GLY A 272 3.97 -13.93 1.76
C GLY A 272 2.70 -13.64 0.95
N ARG A 273 1.76 -14.58 0.96
CA ARG A 273 0.46 -14.41 0.31
C ARG A 273 -0.68 -14.53 1.29
N LEU A 274 -1.65 -13.63 1.16
CA LEU A 274 -2.89 -13.65 1.92
C LEU A 274 -3.86 -14.70 1.37
N SER A 275 -4.18 -15.69 2.21
CA SER A 275 -5.06 -16.80 1.87
C SER A 275 -6.49 -16.32 1.58
N GLY A 276 -7.04 -16.70 0.43
CA GLY A 276 -8.40 -16.37 0.03
C GLY A 276 -8.64 -14.89 -0.28
N ARG A 277 -7.62 -14.03 -0.24
CA ARG A 277 -7.74 -12.61 -0.60
C ARG A 277 -7.30 -12.40 -2.05
N ASP A 278 -7.96 -11.49 -2.73
CA ASP A 278 -7.62 -11.12 -4.11
C ASP A 278 -7.13 -9.67 -4.18
N HIS A 279 -6.58 -9.29 -5.30
CA HIS A 279 -5.88 -8.03 -5.60
C HIS A 279 -6.42 -6.80 -4.87
N GLY A 280 -7.72 -6.50 -5.03
CA GLY A 280 -8.33 -5.31 -4.43
C GLY A 280 -8.47 -5.33 -2.90
N ALA A 281 -8.32 -6.51 -2.25
CA ALA A 281 -8.43 -6.63 -0.80
C ALA A 281 -7.07 -6.51 -0.08
N ILE A 282 -5.97 -6.60 -0.81
CA ILE A 282 -4.63 -6.68 -0.23
C ILE A 282 -4.27 -5.46 0.63
N PRO A 283 -4.52 -4.20 0.23
CA PRO A 283 -4.13 -3.05 1.02
C PRO A 283 -4.66 -3.03 2.45
N ILE A 284 -5.90 -3.49 2.63
CA ILE A 284 -6.55 -3.51 3.95
C ILE A 284 -6.34 -4.83 4.70
N SER A 285 -6.08 -5.94 3.98
CA SER A 285 -5.87 -7.24 4.62
C SER A 285 -4.42 -7.45 5.06
N ALA A 286 -3.45 -6.80 4.42
CA ALA A 286 -2.04 -6.85 4.80
C ALA A 286 -1.66 -5.78 5.83
N ASP A 287 -2.58 -4.87 6.15
CA ASP A 287 -2.29 -3.64 6.87
C ASP A 287 -1.70 -3.87 8.26
N GLY A 288 -2.18 -4.86 9.01
CA GLY A 288 -1.64 -5.18 10.34
C GLY A 288 -0.15 -5.51 10.31
N TYR A 289 0.29 -6.38 9.39
CA TYR A 289 1.71 -6.67 9.27
C TYR A 289 2.49 -5.58 8.52
N MET A 290 1.88 -4.85 7.60
CA MET A 290 2.52 -3.65 7.02
C MET A 290 2.83 -2.62 8.11
N THR A 291 1.88 -2.35 8.99
CA THR A 291 2.07 -1.45 10.14
C THR A 291 3.14 -1.96 11.09
N ALA A 292 3.13 -3.25 11.45
CA ALA A 292 4.16 -3.88 12.26
C ALA A 292 5.56 -3.77 11.59
N TRP A 293 5.64 -3.94 10.26
CA TRP A 293 6.88 -3.79 9.51
C TRP A 293 7.48 -2.39 9.68
N PHE A 294 6.67 -1.35 9.47
CA PHE A 294 7.15 0.03 9.61
C PHE A 294 7.45 0.42 11.07
N LEU A 295 6.66 -0.05 12.02
CA LEU A 295 6.93 0.18 13.45
C LEU A 295 8.28 -0.40 13.88
N TYR A 296 8.60 -1.61 13.44
CA TYR A 296 9.88 -2.21 13.73
C TYR A 296 11.04 -1.44 13.09
N TRP A 297 10.99 -1.19 11.77
CA TRP A 297 12.12 -0.63 11.05
C TRP A 297 12.29 0.89 11.23
N LEU A 298 11.21 1.62 11.51
CA LEU A 298 11.25 3.08 11.59
C LEU A 298 11.10 3.63 13.01
N GLN A 299 10.54 2.85 13.93
CA GLN A 299 10.36 3.27 15.34
C GLN A 299 11.06 2.35 16.34
N GLY A 300 11.64 1.21 15.90
CA GLY A 300 12.33 0.28 16.77
C GLY A 300 11.39 -0.53 17.68
N ASP A 301 10.12 -0.75 17.27
CA ASP A 301 9.19 -1.57 18.05
C ASP A 301 9.55 -3.07 17.92
N GLU A 302 10.29 -3.57 18.90
CA GLU A 302 10.71 -4.97 18.99
C GLU A 302 9.52 -5.95 19.09
N ALA A 303 8.37 -5.51 19.61
CA ALA A 303 7.18 -6.34 19.68
C ALA A 303 6.58 -6.54 18.28
N ALA A 304 6.60 -5.52 17.43
CA ALA A 304 6.20 -5.60 16.03
C ALA A 304 7.15 -6.51 15.23
N GLY A 305 8.45 -6.44 15.50
CA GLY A 305 9.47 -7.27 14.85
C GLY A 305 9.23 -8.77 15.01
N ARG A 306 8.62 -9.21 16.10
CA ARG A 306 8.29 -10.64 16.31
C ARG A 306 7.29 -11.21 15.30
N ALA A 307 6.61 -10.38 14.52
CA ALA A 307 5.83 -10.85 13.38
C ALA A 307 6.71 -11.57 12.34
N PHE A 308 7.99 -11.17 12.20
CA PHE A 308 8.85 -11.55 11.09
C PHE A 308 10.14 -12.25 11.53
N PHE A 309 10.60 -12.02 12.77
CA PHE A 309 11.91 -12.48 13.25
C PHE A 309 11.82 -13.74 14.10
N GLY A 310 12.89 -14.54 14.03
CA GLY A 310 13.08 -15.73 14.85
C GLY A 310 12.36 -16.96 14.30
N ALA A 311 12.56 -18.08 15.00
CA ALA A 311 11.95 -19.37 14.65
C ALA A 311 10.42 -19.33 14.80
N ASP A 312 9.94 -18.53 15.75
CA ASP A 312 8.52 -18.37 16.11
C ASP A 312 7.90 -17.10 15.51
N ALA A 313 8.39 -16.64 14.36
CA ALA A 313 7.83 -15.49 13.64
C ALA A 313 6.34 -15.72 13.36
N GLU A 314 5.45 -14.87 13.92
CA GLU A 314 3.99 -15.10 13.89
C GLU A 314 3.43 -15.33 12.48
N ILE A 315 3.95 -14.63 11.47
CA ILE A 315 3.49 -14.75 10.08
C ILE A 315 3.63 -16.17 9.51
N ARG A 316 4.52 -17.02 10.06
CA ARG A 316 4.73 -18.39 9.59
C ARG A 316 3.58 -19.33 9.94
N ASP A 317 2.97 -19.10 11.11
CA ASP A 317 1.92 -19.94 11.67
C ASP A 317 0.53 -19.28 11.58
N ASN A 318 0.43 -18.10 10.97
CA ASN A 318 -0.79 -17.35 10.83
C ASN A 318 -1.63 -17.92 9.66
N GLU A 319 -2.83 -18.40 9.95
CA GLU A 319 -3.72 -19.05 8.97
C GLU A 319 -4.17 -18.14 7.82
N ASN A 320 -4.12 -16.81 8.01
CA ASN A 320 -4.39 -15.84 6.95
C ASN A 320 -3.26 -15.76 5.92
N TRP A 321 -2.09 -16.35 6.22
CA TRP A 321 -0.89 -16.23 5.40
C TRP A 321 -0.39 -17.58 4.92
N GLN A 322 0.14 -17.62 3.70
CA GLN A 322 0.76 -18.80 3.11
C GLN A 322 1.95 -18.41 2.22
N ASP A 323 2.75 -19.40 1.84
CA ASP A 323 3.94 -19.21 0.99
C ASP A 323 4.95 -18.21 1.58
N VAL A 324 5.02 -18.14 2.89
CA VAL A 324 5.90 -17.21 3.60
C VAL A 324 7.36 -17.65 3.45
N THR A 325 8.17 -16.74 2.94
CA THR A 325 9.63 -16.91 2.88
C THR A 325 10.28 -15.69 3.54
N ILE A 326 11.24 -15.97 4.43
CA ILE A 326 11.91 -14.94 5.25
C ILE A 326 13.42 -15.14 5.13
N ASN A 327 14.14 -14.06 4.89
CA ASN A 327 15.58 -13.97 5.02
C ASN A 327 15.92 -12.80 5.94
N PHE A 328 16.55 -13.13 7.08
CA PHE A 328 17.21 -12.17 7.97
C PHE A 328 18.65 -12.61 8.12
N PRO A 329 19.59 -11.85 7.56
CA PRO A 329 21.01 -12.15 7.62
C PRO A 329 21.60 -11.99 9.04
#